data_3fda24115758dad4e24ef7050b8d5b0c
#
_entry.id   3fda24115758dad4e24ef7050b8d5b0c
#
_cell.length_a   1.000
_cell.length_b   1.000
_cell.length_c   1.000
_cell.angle_alpha   90.00
_cell.angle_beta   90.00
_cell.angle_gamma   90.00
#
_symmetry.space_group_name_H-M   'P 1'
#
loop_
_entity.id
_entity.type
_entity.pdbx_description
1 polymer ?
#
loop_
_entity_poly.entity_id
_entity_poly.type
_entity_poly.pdbx_seq_one_letter_code
_entity_poly.pdbx_strand_id
1 'polypeptide(L)'
;MVVFRTPKGWTGPKFVDGKPVEGTWRAHQVPLADFKNPDHIKQLEDWMKSYRPRDLFDESGKFRDELAALAPTGHRRMGMNPHANGGELLVPLPVFGNGRVTMRTTPML
;
A
#
# COMPACT_ATOMS: atom_id res chain seq x y z
N MET A 1 -0.17 16.38 8.58
CA MET A 1 0.32 15.10 9.18
C MET A 1 -0.84 14.45 9.91
N VAL A 2 -1.10 13.16 9.69
CA VAL A 2 -2.15 12.40 10.39
C VAL A 2 -1.44 11.47 11.38
N VAL A 3 -1.80 11.52 12.65
CA VAL A 3 -1.30 10.59 13.68
C VAL A 3 -2.34 9.51 13.90
N PHE A 4 -2.02 8.29 13.49
CA PHE A 4 -2.92 7.15 13.59
C PHE A 4 -2.60 6.35 14.87
N ARG A 5 -3.56 6.30 15.80
CA ARG A 5 -3.44 5.52 17.04
C ARG A 5 -4.45 4.38 17.00
N THR A 6 -3.98 3.17 16.79
CA THR A 6 -4.83 1.97 16.68
C THR A 6 -4.19 0.81 17.42
N PRO A 7 -4.97 -0.20 17.87
CA PRO A 7 -4.38 -1.46 18.28
C PRO A 7 -3.66 -2.12 17.10
N LYS A 8 -2.62 -2.89 17.38
CA LYS A 8 -1.92 -3.66 16.36
C LYS A 8 -2.87 -4.65 15.68
N GLY A 9 -2.90 -4.66 14.35
CA GLY A 9 -3.81 -5.51 13.58
C GLY A 9 -5.26 -5.01 13.53
N TRP A 10 -5.47 -3.73 13.84
CA TRP A 10 -6.79 -3.09 13.72
C TRP A 10 -7.39 -3.33 12.32
N THR A 11 -8.70 -3.59 12.29
CA THR A 11 -9.47 -4.03 11.12
C THR A 11 -9.23 -5.47 10.65
N GLY A 12 -8.18 -6.13 11.13
CA GLY A 12 -7.94 -7.54 10.84
C GLY A 12 -8.81 -8.48 11.68
N PRO A 13 -8.61 -9.80 11.51
CA PRO A 13 -9.32 -10.80 12.32
C PRO A 13 -8.99 -10.60 13.80
N LYS A 14 -10.01 -10.59 14.64
CA LYS A 14 -9.80 -10.49 16.09
C LYS A 14 -9.30 -11.79 16.69
N PHE A 15 -9.74 -12.91 16.15
CA PHE A 15 -9.37 -14.25 16.57
C PHE A 15 -9.07 -15.13 15.35
N VAL A 16 -8.07 -16.00 15.46
CA VAL A 16 -7.76 -17.07 14.51
C VAL A 16 -7.48 -18.33 15.35
N ASP A 17 -8.11 -19.44 15.03
CA ASP A 17 -8.00 -20.72 15.76
C ASP A 17 -8.30 -20.55 17.27
N GLY A 18 -9.29 -19.74 17.60
CA GLY A 18 -9.67 -19.45 18.98
C GLY A 18 -8.67 -18.59 19.77
N LYS A 19 -7.60 -18.11 19.14
CA LYS A 19 -6.54 -17.30 19.79
C LYS A 19 -6.68 -15.83 19.39
N PRO A 20 -6.53 -14.89 20.33
CA PRO A 20 -6.60 -13.45 20.03
C PRO A 20 -5.44 -13.04 19.11
N VAL A 21 -5.75 -12.24 18.09
CA VAL A 21 -4.80 -11.68 17.11
C VAL A 21 -4.68 -10.17 17.30
N GLU A 22 -5.79 -9.43 17.24
CA GLU A 22 -5.79 -7.97 17.42
C GLU A 22 -5.14 -7.58 18.76
N GLY A 23 -4.28 -6.58 18.73
CA GLY A 23 -3.58 -6.09 19.91
C GLY A 23 -2.43 -6.98 20.40
N THR A 24 -2.19 -8.13 19.77
CA THR A 24 -1.16 -9.08 20.17
C THR A 24 -0.01 -9.17 19.16
N TRP A 25 1.07 -9.87 19.54
CA TRP A 25 2.18 -10.17 18.64
C TRP A 25 1.75 -11.01 17.41
N ARG A 26 0.64 -11.76 17.52
CA ARG A 26 0.12 -12.57 16.40
C ARG A 26 -0.33 -11.71 15.22
N ALA A 27 -0.73 -10.47 15.45
CA ALA A 27 -1.04 -9.53 14.38
C ALA A 27 0.19 -9.09 13.57
N HIS A 28 1.41 -9.37 14.05
CA HIS A 28 2.64 -9.11 13.30
C HIS A 28 2.95 -10.21 12.29
N GLN A 29 2.51 -11.43 12.56
CA GLN A 29 2.60 -12.55 11.62
C GLN A 29 1.47 -12.46 10.60
N VAL A 30 1.53 -13.29 9.54
CA VAL A 30 0.40 -13.46 8.62
C VAL A 30 -0.70 -14.24 9.33
N PRO A 31 -1.83 -13.61 9.71
CA PRO A 31 -2.80 -14.24 10.62
C PRO A 31 -3.47 -15.49 10.05
N LEU A 32 -3.59 -15.58 8.73
CA LEU A 32 -4.29 -16.64 8.00
C LEU A 32 -3.34 -17.24 6.95
N ALA A 33 -2.22 -17.81 7.40
CA ALA A 33 -1.16 -18.30 6.51
C ALA A 33 -1.44 -19.69 5.95
N ASP A 34 -2.34 -20.47 6.55
CA ASP A 34 -2.69 -21.80 6.08
C ASP A 34 -3.77 -21.76 4.99
N PHE A 35 -3.35 -21.63 3.74
CA PHE A 35 -4.23 -21.61 2.57
C PHE A 35 -4.81 -23.00 2.20
N LYS A 36 -4.45 -24.05 2.92
CA LYS A 36 -5.07 -25.39 2.76
C LYS A 36 -6.26 -25.57 3.69
N ASN A 37 -6.36 -24.74 4.73
CA ASN A 37 -7.46 -24.78 5.68
C ASN A 37 -8.66 -23.98 5.12
N PRO A 38 -9.79 -24.63 4.82
CA PRO A 38 -10.98 -23.95 4.26
C PRO A 38 -11.56 -22.89 5.22
N ASP A 39 -11.44 -23.08 6.54
CA ASP A 39 -11.93 -22.10 7.52
C ASP A 39 -11.06 -20.83 7.48
N HIS A 40 -9.75 -20.96 7.30
CA HIS A 40 -8.87 -19.80 7.11
C HIS A 40 -9.17 -19.06 5.80
N ILE A 41 -9.43 -19.79 4.71
CA ILE A 41 -9.83 -19.19 3.43
C ILE A 41 -11.12 -18.40 3.59
N LYS A 42 -12.11 -19.01 4.23
CA LYS A 42 -13.40 -18.35 4.48
C LYS A 42 -13.22 -17.09 5.35
N GLN A 43 -12.47 -17.19 6.43
CA GLN A 43 -12.21 -16.06 7.31
C GLN A 43 -11.46 -14.93 6.60
N LEU A 44 -10.50 -15.28 5.71
CA LEU A 44 -9.78 -14.32 4.87
C LEU A 44 -10.73 -13.63 3.90
N GLU A 45 -11.62 -14.38 3.25
CA GLU A 45 -12.62 -13.82 2.35
C GLU A 45 -13.56 -12.84 3.08
N ASP A 46 -14.06 -13.24 4.23
CA ASP A 46 -14.94 -12.39 5.05
C ASP A 46 -14.21 -11.12 5.50
N TRP A 47 -12.94 -11.23 5.86
CA TRP A 47 -12.12 -10.08 6.20
C TRP A 47 -11.94 -9.14 5.00
N MET A 48 -11.57 -9.65 3.83
CA MET A 48 -11.42 -8.81 2.61
C MET A 48 -12.75 -8.16 2.23
N LYS A 49 -13.88 -8.88 2.33
CA LYS A 49 -15.21 -8.34 2.05
C LYS A 49 -15.64 -7.25 3.05
N SER A 50 -15.13 -7.29 4.30
CA SER A 50 -15.44 -6.27 5.30
C SER A 50 -14.96 -4.87 4.92
N TYR A 51 -13.97 -4.76 4.05
CA TYR A 51 -13.51 -3.49 3.49
C TYR A 51 -14.42 -2.92 2.41
N ARG A 52 -15.49 -3.63 2.04
CA ARG A 52 -16.49 -3.17 1.08
C ARG A 52 -15.88 -2.72 -0.25
N PRO A 53 -15.08 -3.57 -0.93
CA PRO A 53 -14.39 -3.17 -2.17
C PRO A 53 -15.33 -2.69 -3.27
N ARG A 54 -16.59 -3.16 -3.28
CA ARG A 54 -17.61 -2.72 -4.24
C ARG A 54 -18.02 -1.26 -4.10
N ASP A 55 -17.76 -0.65 -2.96
CA ASP A 55 -18.00 0.80 -2.78
C ASP A 55 -16.91 1.64 -3.45
N LEU A 56 -15.73 1.04 -3.64
CA LEU A 56 -14.56 1.72 -4.17
C LEU A 56 -14.33 1.42 -5.65
N PHE A 57 -14.65 0.19 -6.08
CA PHE A 57 -14.36 -0.30 -7.41
C PHE A 57 -15.64 -0.76 -8.11
N ASP A 58 -15.69 -0.58 -9.42
CA ASP A 58 -16.74 -1.10 -10.28
C ASP A 58 -16.53 -2.61 -10.60
N GLU A 59 -17.42 -3.18 -11.41
CA GLU A 59 -17.36 -4.61 -11.78
C GLU A 59 -16.14 -4.97 -12.63
N SER A 60 -15.53 -3.99 -13.30
CA SER A 60 -14.29 -4.17 -14.07
C SER A 60 -13.05 -4.08 -13.19
N GLY A 61 -13.19 -3.75 -11.90
CA GLY A 61 -12.10 -3.50 -10.97
C GLY A 61 -11.47 -2.11 -11.10
N LYS A 62 -12.09 -1.21 -11.88
CA LYS A 62 -11.68 0.18 -12.00
C LYS A 62 -12.18 0.96 -10.78
N PHE A 63 -11.36 1.89 -10.29
CA PHE A 63 -11.76 2.82 -9.23
C PHE A 63 -12.92 3.70 -9.72
N ARG A 64 -13.97 3.83 -8.92
CA ARG A 64 -15.19 4.57 -9.30
C ARG A 64 -14.86 6.01 -9.63
N ASP A 65 -15.46 6.54 -10.70
CA ASP A 65 -15.14 7.87 -11.23
C ASP A 65 -15.43 8.99 -10.21
N GLU A 66 -16.51 8.86 -9.43
CA GLU A 66 -16.84 9.83 -8.37
C GLU A 66 -15.79 9.89 -7.26
N LEU A 67 -15.12 8.77 -6.97
CA LEU A 67 -14.02 8.72 -6.00
C LEU A 67 -12.71 9.19 -6.64
N ALA A 68 -12.47 8.83 -7.89
CA ALA A 68 -11.30 9.28 -8.64
C ALA A 68 -11.30 10.81 -8.79
N ALA A 69 -12.46 11.44 -8.90
CA ALA A 69 -12.61 12.89 -8.99
C ALA A 69 -12.16 13.63 -7.71
N LEU A 70 -12.14 12.95 -6.56
CA LEU A 70 -11.62 13.50 -5.29
C LEU A 70 -10.09 13.56 -5.25
N ALA A 71 -9.41 12.82 -6.13
CA ALA A 71 -7.96 12.81 -6.18
C ALA A 71 -7.43 14.19 -6.64
N PRO A 72 -6.34 14.68 -6.04
CA PRO A 72 -5.74 15.93 -6.46
C PRO A 72 -5.20 15.84 -7.88
N THR A 73 -5.14 16.97 -8.58
CA THR A 73 -4.64 17.08 -9.95
C THR A 73 -3.37 17.94 -10.02
N GLY A 74 -2.62 17.79 -11.11
CA GLY A 74 -1.40 18.55 -11.37
C GLY A 74 -0.37 18.43 -10.23
N HIS A 75 0.27 19.53 -9.88
CA HIS A 75 1.33 19.60 -8.86
C HIS A 75 0.88 19.22 -7.45
N ARG A 76 -0.42 19.08 -7.20
CA ARG A 76 -0.95 18.56 -5.93
C ARG A 76 -0.83 17.05 -5.80
N ARG A 77 -0.58 16.34 -6.90
CA ARG A 77 -0.27 14.89 -6.85
C ARG A 77 1.12 14.70 -6.27
N MET A 78 1.26 13.72 -5.39
CA MET A 78 2.56 13.41 -4.78
C MET A 78 3.62 13.13 -5.85
N GLY A 79 3.30 12.36 -6.89
CA GLY A 79 4.20 12.04 -7.99
C GLY A 79 4.52 13.20 -8.94
N MET A 80 3.76 14.30 -8.86
CA MET A 80 3.96 15.50 -9.70
C MET A 80 4.56 16.67 -8.91
N ASN A 81 4.82 16.47 -7.62
CA ASN A 81 5.42 17.49 -6.78
C ASN A 81 6.95 17.42 -6.88
N PRO A 82 7.63 18.46 -7.38
CA PRO A 82 9.09 18.44 -7.53
C PRO A 82 9.82 18.28 -6.19
N HIS A 83 9.21 18.67 -5.07
CA HIS A 83 9.78 18.49 -3.74
C HIS A 83 9.63 17.06 -3.18
N ALA A 84 8.75 16.25 -3.76
CA ALA A 84 8.50 14.89 -3.29
C ALA A 84 9.28 13.81 -4.06
N ASN A 85 10.20 14.19 -4.94
CA ASN A 85 10.98 13.28 -5.79
C ASN A 85 10.09 12.31 -6.61
N GLY A 86 8.85 12.70 -6.88
CA GLY A 86 7.89 11.85 -7.58
C GLY A 86 8.13 11.86 -9.08
N GLY A 87 8.40 10.73 -9.64
CA GLY A 87 8.15 10.35 -11.02
C GLY A 87 8.80 11.13 -12.18
N GLU A 88 9.08 12.40 -12.03
CA GLU A 88 9.70 13.22 -13.09
C GLU A 88 11.23 13.11 -13.15
N LEU A 89 11.82 12.42 -12.19
CA LEU A 89 13.28 12.27 -12.06
C LEU A 89 13.79 10.92 -12.58
N LEU A 90 13.13 10.32 -13.55
CA LEU A 90 13.70 9.23 -14.33
C LEU A 90 14.83 9.80 -15.21
N VAL A 91 15.96 9.99 -14.60
CA VAL A 91 17.20 10.22 -15.34
C VAL A 91 17.68 8.87 -15.86
N PRO A 92 17.94 8.70 -17.17
CA PRO A 92 18.53 7.49 -17.69
C PRO A 92 19.80 7.16 -16.89
N LEU A 93 19.91 5.94 -16.40
CA LEU A 93 21.13 5.50 -15.73
C LEU A 93 22.32 5.68 -16.69
N PRO A 94 23.46 6.20 -16.22
CA PRO A 94 24.63 6.32 -17.04
C PRO A 94 25.02 4.93 -17.55
N VAL A 95 25.31 4.83 -18.85
CA VAL A 95 25.85 3.60 -19.43
C VAL A 95 27.23 3.38 -18.81
N PHE A 96 27.40 2.29 -18.09
CA PHE A 96 28.67 1.90 -17.51
C PHE A 96 29.64 1.48 -18.63
N GLY A 97 30.44 2.42 -19.12
CA GLY A 97 31.58 2.14 -19.98
C GLY A 97 32.82 2.00 -19.10
N ASN A 98 33.45 0.84 -19.13
CA ASN A 98 34.81 0.60 -18.62
C ASN A 98 35.11 0.97 -17.14
N GLY A 99 34.14 0.77 -16.25
CA GLY A 99 34.37 0.74 -14.80
C GLY A 99 34.72 2.07 -14.12
N ARG A 100 34.61 3.21 -14.79
CA ARG A 100 34.75 4.54 -14.15
C ARG A 100 33.39 5.23 -14.08
N VAL A 101 32.79 5.27 -12.89
CA VAL A 101 31.62 6.10 -12.58
C VAL A 101 32.14 7.47 -12.12
N THR A 102 32.04 8.49 -12.98
CA THR A 102 32.15 9.87 -12.51
C THR A 102 30.78 10.38 -12.10
N MET A 103 30.52 10.45 -10.81
CA MET A 103 29.36 11.17 -10.32
C MET A 103 29.58 12.68 -10.53
N ARG A 104 28.82 13.26 -11.45
CA ARG A 104 28.67 14.72 -11.49
C ARG A 104 27.64 15.09 -10.40
N THR A 105 28.10 15.63 -9.31
CA THR A 105 27.25 16.36 -8.38
C THR A 105 26.86 17.67 -9.04
N THR A 106 25.61 17.78 -9.48
CA THR A 106 25.05 19.08 -9.86
C THR A 106 24.81 19.85 -8.56
N PRO A 107 25.33 21.08 -8.40
CA PRO A 107 24.99 21.90 -7.24
C PRO A 107 23.49 22.15 -7.23
N MET A 108 22.84 21.95 -6.10
CA MET A 108 21.49 22.44 -5.88
C MET A 108 21.54 23.97 -5.85
N LEU A 109 20.83 24.61 -6.77
CA LEU A 109 20.47 26.02 -6.71
C LEU A 109 19.30 26.21 -5.77
#